data_665223a0e144ef376cd8b1d13a056434
#
_entry.id   665223a0e144ef376cd8b1d13a056434
#
_cell.length_a   1.000
_cell.length_b   1.000
_cell.length_c   1.000
_cell.angle_alpha   90.00
_cell.angle_beta   90.00
_cell.angle_gamma   90.00
#
_symmetry.space_group_name_H-M   'P 1'
#
loop_
_entity.id
_entity.type
_entity.pdbx_description
1 polymer ?
#
loop_
_entity_poly.entity_id
_entity_poly.type
_entity_poly.pdbx_seq_one_letter_code
_entity_poly.pdbx_strand_id
1 'polypeptide(L)'
;MFWDNNEDIRLIECENKSRAIQHHLNDCREERRPYVFITNTMNIKPLHRMLVPVSMLEEEVYKAEMCTYIARKTGAHIILLKAHDYGSHAQQNTNRIITHIRSVAERTGENITYEVVEAKKDSFSLIREASERQRDFQHDLLVLTASRDYGLDDILFGPPERHAIRHSLVPVMLINPREDLFSLCD
;
A
#
# COMPACT_ATOMS: atom_id res chain seq x y z
N MET A 1 7.42 -10.90 13.41
CA MET A 1 6.92 -9.58 12.93
C MET A 1 5.42 -9.50 13.03
N PHE A 2 4.81 -8.33 12.76
CA PHE A 2 3.36 -8.18 12.81
C PHE A 2 2.62 -9.21 11.92
N TRP A 3 3.12 -9.45 10.72
CA TRP A 3 2.54 -10.41 9.76
C TRP A 3 2.88 -11.86 10.01
N ASP A 4 3.91 -12.20 10.80
CA ASP A 4 4.33 -13.61 11.02
C ASP A 4 3.29 -14.43 11.80
N ASN A 5 2.48 -13.76 12.61
CA ASN A 5 1.46 -14.38 13.46
C ASN A 5 0.03 -13.96 13.08
N ASN A 6 -0.16 -13.39 11.89
CA ASN A 6 -1.46 -12.92 11.44
C ASN A 6 -1.96 -13.80 10.29
N GLU A 7 -2.89 -14.70 10.58
CA GLU A 7 -3.47 -15.64 9.59
C GLU A 7 -4.24 -14.91 8.47
N ASP A 8 -4.66 -13.66 8.72
CA ASP A 8 -5.38 -12.83 7.75
C ASP A 8 -4.46 -12.20 6.70
N ILE A 9 -3.14 -12.21 6.93
CA ILE A 9 -2.15 -11.63 6.02
C ILE A 9 -1.26 -12.75 5.47
N ARG A 10 -1.17 -12.86 4.15
CA ARG A 10 -0.26 -13.80 3.50
C ARG A 10 1.13 -13.21 3.34
N LEU A 11 2.13 -13.90 3.90
CA LEU A 11 3.53 -13.58 3.68
C LEU A 11 4.06 -14.28 2.42
N ILE A 12 4.77 -13.54 1.57
CA ILE A 12 5.40 -14.04 0.35
C ILE A 12 6.88 -13.66 0.39
N GLU A 13 7.72 -14.67 0.58
CA GLU A 13 9.16 -14.52 0.48
C GLU A 13 9.63 -15.00 -0.90
N CYS A 14 10.29 -14.15 -1.65
CA CYS A 14 10.76 -14.49 -2.99
C CYS A 14 12.08 -13.80 -3.35
N GLU A 15 12.72 -14.30 -4.41
CA GLU A 15 13.87 -13.61 -4.99
C GLU A 15 13.44 -12.30 -5.68
N ASN A 16 14.29 -11.28 -5.64
CA ASN A 16 14.07 -10.02 -6.36
C ASN A 16 14.26 -10.19 -7.87
N LYS A 17 13.46 -11.07 -8.47
CA LYS A 17 13.42 -11.33 -9.91
C LYS A 17 12.02 -11.07 -10.45
N SER A 18 11.92 -10.36 -11.58
CA SER A 18 10.63 -10.00 -12.19
C SER A 18 9.68 -11.19 -12.40
N ARG A 19 10.22 -12.34 -12.83
CA ARG A 19 9.42 -13.55 -13.07
C ARG A 19 8.87 -14.16 -11.77
N ALA A 20 9.68 -14.23 -10.71
CA ALA A 20 9.24 -14.76 -9.42
C ALA A 20 8.15 -13.87 -8.81
N ILE A 21 8.37 -12.54 -8.78
CA ILE A 21 7.40 -11.58 -8.29
C ILE A 21 6.09 -11.66 -9.10
N GLN A 22 6.18 -11.70 -10.45
CA GLN A 22 4.99 -11.77 -11.31
C GLN A 22 4.18 -13.04 -11.09
N HIS A 23 4.84 -14.17 -10.90
CA HIS A 23 4.17 -15.45 -10.60
C HIS A 23 3.34 -15.33 -9.32
N HIS A 24 3.94 -14.86 -8.24
CA HIS A 24 3.22 -14.65 -6.98
C HIS A 24 2.13 -13.57 -7.05
N LEU A 25 2.33 -12.50 -7.83
CA LEU A 25 1.29 -11.49 -8.05
C LEU A 25 0.07 -12.10 -8.74
N ASN A 26 0.26 -12.97 -9.71
CA ASN A 26 -0.84 -13.66 -10.38
C ASN A 26 -1.60 -14.60 -9.42
N ASP A 27 -0.87 -15.37 -8.61
CA ASP A 27 -1.47 -16.30 -7.63
C ASP A 27 -2.30 -15.55 -6.56
N CYS A 28 -1.83 -14.36 -6.15
CA CYS A 28 -2.47 -13.59 -5.09
C CYS A 28 -3.70 -12.79 -5.54
N ARG A 29 -3.89 -12.57 -6.84
CA ARG A 29 -5.02 -11.79 -7.36
C ARG A 29 -6.38 -12.40 -7.02
N GLU A 30 -6.46 -13.71 -7.01
CA GLU A 30 -7.70 -14.43 -6.69
C GLU A 30 -7.93 -14.56 -5.18
N GLU A 31 -6.93 -14.23 -4.38
CA GLU A 31 -7.04 -14.36 -2.93
C GLU A 31 -7.77 -13.18 -2.30
N ARG A 32 -8.46 -13.51 -1.20
CA ARG A 32 -9.33 -12.57 -0.48
C ARG A 32 -8.65 -11.83 0.65
N ARG A 33 -7.39 -12.04 0.91
CA ARG A 33 -6.64 -11.43 2.01
C ARG A 33 -5.49 -10.56 1.51
N PRO A 34 -5.05 -9.56 2.28
CA PRO A 34 -3.86 -8.80 1.98
C PRO A 34 -2.62 -9.68 2.03
N TYR A 35 -1.61 -9.31 1.28
CA TYR A 35 -0.34 -10.03 1.23
C TYR A 35 0.85 -9.10 1.30
N VAL A 36 1.94 -9.58 1.94
CA VAL A 36 3.18 -8.84 2.12
C VAL A 36 4.28 -9.52 1.34
N PHE A 37 4.90 -8.80 0.43
CA PHE A 37 6.10 -9.24 -0.28
C PHE A 37 7.36 -8.87 0.49
N ILE A 38 8.22 -9.86 0.66
CA ILE A 38 9.58 -9.70 1.16
C ILE A 38 10.53 -10.31 0.14
N THR A 39 11.44 -9.50 -0.40
CA THR A 39 12.49 -9.98 -1.28
C THR A 39 13.83 -10.02 -0.56
N ASN A 40 14.76 -10.79 -1.10
CA ASN A 40 16.11 -10.92 -0.55
C ASN A 40 16.95 -9.63 -0.57
N THR A 41 16.43 -8.54 -1.12
CA THR A 41 17.07 -7.21 -1.13
C THR A 41 16.47 -6.24 -0.13
N MET A 42 15.37 -6.62 0.53
CA MET A 42 14.66 -5.77 1.47
C MET A 42 15.28 -5.85 2.88
N ASN A 43 15.27 -4.71 3.56
CA ASN A 43 15.70 -4.61 4.95
C ASN A 43 14.47 -4.69 5.86
N ILE A 44 14.39 -5.75 6.62
CA ILE A 44 13.26 -6.02 7.51
C ILE A 44 13.57 -5.44 8.89
N LYS A 45 12.74 -4.50 9.33
CA LYS A 45 12.86 -3.82 10.64
C LYS A 45 11.55 -3.89 11.42
N PRO A 46 11.56 -3.60 12.73
CA PRO A 46 10.33 -3.32 13.46
C PRO A 46 9.52 -2.23 12.77
N LEU A 47 8.22 -2.41 12.72
CA LEU A 47 7.31 -1.50 12.01
C LEU A 47 6.99 -0.29 12.89
N HIS A 48 7.55 0.87 12.55
CA HIS A 48 7.31 2.16 13.20
C HIS A 48 6.64 3.17 12.27
N ARG A 49 6.88 3.07 10.98
CA ARG A 49 6.34 4.01 9.98
C ARG A 49 5.88 3.26 8.74
N MET A 50 4.67 3.54 8.28
CA MET A 50 4.17 3.01 7.02
C MET A 50 3.90 4.13 6.02
N LEU A 51 4.34 3.95 4.77
CA LEU A 51 4.07 4.86 3.66
C LEU A 51 2.87 4.34 2.89
N VAL A 52 1.87 5.19 2.73
CA VAL A 52 0.59 4.88 2.09
C VAL A 52 0.37 5.88 0.95
N PRO A 53 0.77 5.58 -0.29
CA PRO A 53 0.44 6.41 -1.44
C PRO A 53 -1.06 6.48 -1.63
N VAL A 54 -1.59 7.69 -1.89
CA VAL A 54 -3.02 7.93 -2.12
C VAL A 54 -3.20 8.64 -3.45
N SER A 55 -3.72 7.91 -4.43
CA SER A 55 -4.05 8.41 -5.77
C SER A 55 -5.51 8.87 -5.86
N MET A 56 -5.93 9.30 -7.04
CA MET A 56 -7.33 9.68 -7.30
C MET A 56 -8.29 8.49 -7.48
N LEU A 57 -7.77 7.24 -7.48
CA LEU A 57 -8.55 6.04 -7.71
C LEU A 57 -9.44 5.71 -6.50
N GLU A 58 -10.69 5.34 -6.73
CA GLU A 58 -11.65 5.08 -5.65
C GLU A 58 -11.25 3.87 -4.78
N GLU A 59 -10.56 2.91 -5.35
CA GLU A 59 -10.05 1.71 -4.66
C GLU A 59 -9.08 2.03 -3.52
N GLU A 60 -8.52 3.22 -3.50
CA GLU A 60 -7.61 3.66 -2.44
C GLU A 60 -8.26 3.68 -1.05
N VAL A 61 -9.60 3.76 -0.99
CA VAL A 61 -10.35 3.73 0.28
C VAL A 61 -10.15 2.41 1.05
N TYR A 62 -9.88 1.31 0.35
CA TYR A 62 -9.67 0.00 0.97
C TYR A 62 -8.41 -0.08 1.86
N LYS A 63 -7.47 0.85 1.69
CA LYS A 63 -6.30 0.94 2.58
C LYS A 63 -6.65 1.43 3.98
N ALA A 64 -7.77 2.16 4.14
CA ALA A 64 -8.10 2.83 5.39
C ALA A 64 -8.17 1.87 6.58
N GLU A 65 -8.94 0.81 6.46
CA GLU A 65 -9.16 -0.16 7.53
C GLU A 65 -7.89 -0.93 7.85
N MET A 66 -7.18 -1.41 6.82
CA MET A 66 -5.95 -2.17 7.02
C MET A 66 -4.84 -1.31 7.64
N CYS A 67 -4.62 -0.09 7.15
CA CYS A 67 -3.61 0.80 7.73
C CYS A 67 -3.94 1.15 9.19
N THR A 68 -5.22 1.40 9.48
CA THR A 68 -5.71 1.66 10.83
C THR A 68 -5.51 0.44 11.74
N TYR A 69 -5.87 -0.75 11.28
CA TYR A 69 -5.67 -2.00 12.00
C TYR A 69 -4.19 -2.23 12.34
N ILE A 70 -3.30 -2.07 11.36
CA ILE A 70 -1.85 -2.20 11.57
C ILE A 70 -1.35 -1.18 12.58
N ALA A 71 -1.73 0.11 12.42
CA ALA A 71 -1.32 1.17 13.33
C ALA A 71 -1.76 0.91 14.78
N ARG A 72 -2.98 0.42 14.98
CA ARG A 72 -3.49 0.02 16.30
C ARG A 72 -2.64 -1.07 16.95
N LYS A 73 -2.29 -2.09 16.19
CA LYS A 73 -1.56 -3.28 16.68
C LYS A 73 -0.08 -3.02 16.92
N THR A 74 0.51 -2.08 16.19
CA THR A 74 1.97 -1.87 16.18
C THR A 74 2.39 -0.53 16.77
N GLY A 75 1.48 0.45 16.86
CA GLY A 75 1.80 1.85 17.15
C GLY A 75 2.46 2.59 15.99
N ALA A 76 2.43 2.01 14.78
CA ALA A 76 3.10 2.61 13.63
C ALA A 76 2.43 3.91 13.18
N HIS A 77 3.27 4.89 12.83
CA HIS A 77 2.85 6.16 12.24
C HIS A 77 2.48 5.99 10.75
N ILE A 78 1.37 6.58 10.32
CA ILE A 78 0.89 6.52 8.94
C ILE A 78 1.32 7.76 8.18
N ILE A 79 2.07 7.60 7.08
CA ILE A 79 2.43 8.67 6.15
C ILE A 79 1.56 8.52 4.91
N LEU A 80 0.59 9.42 4.75
CA LEU A 80 -0.25 9.49 3.55
C LEU A 80 0.47 10.33 2.49
N LEU A 81 1.01 9.68 1.45
CA LEU A 81 1.65 10.35 0.33
C LEU A 81 0.59 10.69 -0.71
N LYS A 82 0.13 11.94 -0.69
CA LYS A 82 -0.92 12.44 -1.55
C LYS A 82 -0.40 12.77 -2.95
N ALA A 83 -1.02 12.19 -3.98
CA ALA A 83 -0.68 12.48 -5.38
C ALA A 83 -0.83 13.97 -5.72
N HIS A 84 0.08 14.47 -6.55
CA HIS A 84 0.03 15.83 -7.10
C HIS A 84 -0.69 15.82 -8.46
N ASP A 85 -2.01 15.64 -8.41
CA ASP A 85 -2.82 15.61 -9.63
C ASP A 85 -3.24 17.00 -10.09
N TYR A 86 -3.34 17.16 -11.41
CA TYR A 86 -3.86 18.36 -12.05
C TYR A 86 -5.36 18.22 -12.31
N GLY A 87 -6.11 19.29 -12.03
CA GLY A 87 -7.54 19.35 -12.22
C GLY A 87 -8.35 19.12 -10.93
N SER A 88 -9.46 19.86 -10.83
CA SER A 88 -10.28 19.91 -9.61
C SER A 88 -10.89 18.56 -9.22
N HIS A 89 -11.33 17.77 -10.20
CA HIS A 89 -11.96 16.48 -9.95
C HIS A 89 -10.99 15.46 -9.32
N ALA A 90 -9.79 15.32 -9.90
CA ALA A 90 -8.76 14.41 -9.38
C ALA A 90 -8.34 14.81 -7.95
N GLN A 91 -8.10 16.11 -7.71
CA GLN A 91 -7.77 16.62 -6.39
C GLN A 91 -8.89 16.41 -5.38
N GLN A 92 -10.16 16.60 -5.78
CA GLN A 92 -11.31 16.34 -4.91
C GLN A 92 -11.40 14.86 -4.51
N ASN A 93 -11.22 13.93 -5.47
CA ASN A 93 -11.22 12.50 -5.17
C ASN A 93 -10.10 12.14 -4.20
N THR A 94 -8.87 12.55 -4.47
CA THR A 94 -7.74 12.28 -3.56
C THR A 94 -7.99 12.84 -2.16
N ASN A 95 -8.51 14.06 -2.05
CA ASN A 95 -8.85 14.64 -0.74
C ASN A 95 -9.98 13.88 -0.04
N ARG A 96 -11.00 13.42 -0.77
CA ARG A 96 -12.08 12.58 -0.22
C ARG A 96 -11.55 11.29 0.36
N ILE A 97 -10.64 10.62 -0.35
CA ILE A 97 -10.02 9.38 0.09
C ILE A 97 -9.17 9.61 1.36
N ILE A 98 -8.35 10.65 1.38
CA ILE A 98 -7.58 11.03 2.58
C ILE A 98 -8.50 11.31 3.76
N THR A 99 -9.59 12.05 3.55
CA THR A 99 -10.58 12.33 4.59
C THR A 99 -11.22 11.04 5.10
N HIS A 100 -11.52 10.08 4.21
CA HIS A 100 -12.04 8.78 4.61
C HIS A 100 -11.04 8.00 5.47
N ILE A 101 -9.77 7.90 5.05
CA ILE A 101 -8.71 7.22 5.83
C ILE A 101 -8.60 7.83 7.23
N ARG A 102 -8.59 9.16 7.33
CA ARG A 102 -8.55 9.87 8.60
C ARG A 102 -9.77 9.58 9.48
N SER A 103 -10.96 9.58 8.89
CA SER A 103 -12.20 9.30 9.63
C SER A 103 -12.26 7.88 10.17
N VAL A 104 -11.70 6.90 9.45
CA VAL A 104 -11.57 5.52 9.95
C VAL A 104 -10.62 5.48 11.13
N ALA A 105 -9.46 6.12 11.04
CA ALA A 105 -8.49 6.20 12.14
C ALA A 105 -9.08 6.87 13.39
N GLU A 106 -9.80 7.97 13.24
CA GLU A 106 -10.43 8.72 14.34
C GLU A 106 -11.57 7.93 15.03
N ARG A 107 -12.33 7.15 14.26
CA ARG A 107 -13.43 6.33 14.81
C ARG A 107 -12.98 5.22 15.76
N THR A 108 -11.74 4.79 15.69
CA THR A 108 -11.23 3.74 16.60
C THR A 108 -11.05 4.22 18.03
N GLY A 109 -11.08 5.52 18.28
CA GLY A 109 -10.85 6.12 19.60
C GLY A 109 -9.44 5.94 20.16
N GLU A 110 -8.51 5.42 19.35
CA GLU A 110 -7.11 5.22 19.71
C GLU A 110 -6.22 6.33 19.16
N ASN A 111 -5.06 6.57 19.78
CA ASN A 111 -4.09 7.56 19.33
C ASN A 111 -3.31 7.05 18.11
N ILE A 112 -3.99 6.98 16.96
CA ILE A 112 -3.35 6.68 15.68
C ILE A 112 -2.75 7.98 15.15
N THR A 113 -1.43 7.97 14.96
CA THR A 113 -0.72 9.12 14.42
C THR A 113 -0.59 9.02 12.91
N TYR A 114 -0.89 10.13 12.21
CA TYR A 114 -0.73 10.21 10.77
C TYR A 114 -0.28 11.61 10.33
N GLU A 115 0.39 11.66 9.18
CA GLU A 115 0.73 12.89 8.48
C GLU A 115 0.36 12.79 7.00
N VAL A 116 0.09 13.92 6.36
CA VAL A 116 -0.15 14.01 4.91
C VAL A 116 1.01 14.74 4.28
N VAL A 117 1.65 14.10 3.31
CA VAL A 117 2.78 14.67 2.56
C VAL A 117 2.40 14.74 1.08
N GLU A 118 2.62 15.88 0.45
CA GLU A 118 2.39 16.05 -0.99
C GLU A 118 3.50 15.32 -1.78
N ALA A 119 3.09 14.50 -2.74
CA ALA A 119 3.99 13.89 -3.70
C ALA A 119 4.49 14.93 -4.73
N LYS A 120 5.58 14.62 -5.40
CA LYS A 120 6.07 15.40 -6.55
C LYS A 120 5.40 14.95 -7.86
N LYS A 121 4.81 13.76 -7.86
CA LYS A 121 4.23 13.08 -9.01
C LYS A 121 2.71 12.98 -8.88
N ASP A 122 2.08 12.81 -10.04
CA ASP A 122 0.65 12.51 -10.18
C ASP A 122 0.31 11.07 -9.78
N SER A 123 -0.97 10.75 -9.77
CA SER A 123 -1.50 9.42 -9.45
C SER A 123 -0.87 8.29 -10.27
N PHE A 124 -0.55 8.50 -11.54
CA PHE A 124 0.03 7.48 -12.42
C PHE A 124 1.48 7.14 -12.08
N SER A 125 2.23 8.09 -11.55
CA SER A 125 3.64 7.94 -11.20
C SER A 125 3.90 7.80 -9.71
N LEU A 126 2.85 7.83 -8.89
CA LEU A 126 2.92 7.89 -7.43
C LEU A 126 3.60 6.66 -6.81
N ILE A 127 3.22 5.47 -7.26
CA ILE A 127 3.78 4.20 -6.75
C ILE A 127 5.28 4.14 -7.00
N ARG A 128 5.72 4.60 -8.17
CA ARG A 128 7.15 4.68 -8.50
C ARG A 128 7.87 5.66 -7.57
N GLU A 129 7.32 6.85 -7.38
CA GLU A 129 7.88 7.84 -6.45
C GLU A 129 8.00 7.26 -5.04
N ALA A 130 6.94 6.62 -4.54
CA ALA A 130 6.91 6.03 -3.20
C ALA A 130 8.00 4.96 -3.01
N SER A 131 8.21 4.09 -4.01
CA SER A 131 9.22 3.03 -3.94
C SER A 131 10.66 3.54 -4.03
N GLU A 132 10.90 4.67 -4.70
CA GLU A 132 12.23 5.26 -4.91
C GLU A 132 12.64 6.20 -3.75
N ARG A 133 11.69 6.73 -2.96
CA ARG A 133 11.93 7.75 -1.93
C ARG A 133 11.97 7.22 -0.50
N GLN A 134 12.33 5.97 -0.28
CA GLN A 134 12.39 5.39 1.06
C GLN A 134 13.29 6.19 2.03
N ARG A 135 14.40 6.76 1.53
CA ARG A 135 15.31 7.56 2.36
C ARG A 135 14.67 8.84 2.88
N ASP A 136 13.75 9.43 2.11
CA ASP A 136 13.07 10.67 2.49
C ASP A 136 12.04 10.41 3.59
N PHE A 137 11.29 9.32 3.49
CA PHE A 137 10.21 8.98 4.41
C PHE A 137 10.64 8.08 5.56
N GLN A 138 11.77 7.38 5.44
CA GLN A 138 12.28 6.43 6.43
C GLN A 138 11.21 5.43 6.91
N HIS A 139 10.34 4.98 5.97
CA HIS A 139 9.30 4.02 6.27
C HIS A 139 9.84 2.59 6.33
N ASP A 140 9.13 1.74 7.06
CA ASP A 140 9.44 0.32 7.29
C ASP A 140 8.50 -0.60 6.52
N LEU A 141 7.40 -0.07 5.99
CA LEU A 141 6.41 -0.75 5.19
C LEU A 141 5.86 0.19 4.12
N LEU A 142 5.75 -0.28 2.88
CA LEU A 142 5.03 0.39 1.79
C LEU A 142 3.68 -0.32 1.60
N VAL A 143 2.57 0.42 1.69
CA VAL A 143 1.21 -0.14 1.55
C VAL A 143 0.57 0.35 0.26
N LEU A 144 0.23 -0.56 -0.63
CA LEU A 144 -0.36 -0.30 -1.93
C LEU A 144 -1.73 -0.99 -2.08
N THR A 145 -2.56 -0.48 -2.96
CA THR A 145 -3.72 -1.20 -3.49
C THR A 145 -3.27 -2.05 -4.67
N ALA A 146 -3.67 -3.31 -4.71
CA ALA A 146 -3.39 -4.18 -5.86
C ALA A 146 -4.26 -3.77 -7.06
N SER A 147 -3.70 -3.82 -8.27
CA SER A 147 -4.46 -3.56 -9.49
C SER A 147 -5.48 -4.67 -9.74
N ARG A 148 -6.73 -4.28 -10.06
CA ARG A 148 -7.81 -5.25 -10.37
C ARG A 148 -7.53 -5.99 -11.67
N ASP A 149 -7.18 -5.23 -12.71
CA ASP A 149 -6.96 -5.73 -14.07
C ASP A 149 -5.64 -5.21 -14.60
N TYR A 150 -4.99 -5.99 -15.46
CA TYR A 150 -3.82 -5.52 -16.20
C TYR A 150 -4.27 -4.83 -17.49
N GLY A 151 -3.87 -3.58 -17.65
CA GLY A 151 -3.97 -2.87 -18.92
C GLY A 151 -2.92 -3.39 -19.94
N LEU A 152 -3.03 -2.91 -21.17
CA LEU A 152 -2.02 -3.23 -22.21
C LEU A 152 -0.61 -2.80 -21.81
N ASP A 153 -0.49 -1.69 -21.11
CA ASP A 153 0.77 -1.18 -20.59
C ASP A 153 1.38 -2.11 -19.53
N ASP A 154 0.56 -2.72 -18.68
CA ASP A 154 1.00 -3.68 -17.68
C ASP A 154 1.50 -4.99 -18.30
N ILE A 155 0.96 -5.37 -19.44
CA ILE A 155 1.43 -6.54 -20.20
C ILE A 155 2.83 -6.27 -20.77
N LEU A 156 3.07 -5.06 -21.26
CA LEU A 156 4.34 -4.68 -21.88
C LEU A 156 5.44 -4.34 -20.87
N PHE A 157 5.10 -3.56 -19.85
CA PHE A 157 6.06 -3.01 -18.88
C PHE A 157 5.94 -3.67 -17.49
N GLY A 158 4.89 -4.40 -17.26
CA GLY A 158 4.52 -5.03 -15.97
C GLY A 158 3.78 -4.07 -15.04
N PRO A 159 3.01 -4.62 -14.12
CA PRO A 159 2.18 -3.81 -13.22
C PRO A 159 3.04 -2.95 -12.29
N PRO A 160 2.54 -1.77 -11.87
CA PRO A 160 3.25 -0.86 -10.99
C PRO A 160 3.66 -1.50 -9.66
N GLU A 161 2.90 -2.47 -9.15
CA GLU A 161 3.23 -3.23 -7.94
C GLU A 161 4.53 -4.04 -8.12
N ARG A 162 4.74 -4.64 -9.31
CA ARG A 162 5.98 -5.36 -9.61
C ARG A 162 7.18 -4.42 -9.57
N HIS A 163 7.02 -3.20 -10.09
CA HIS A 163 8.05 -2.17 -9.98
C HIS A 163 8.34 -1.84 -8.52
N ALA A 164 7.30 -1.57 -7.74
CA ALA A 164 7.44 -1.24 -6.33
C ALA A 164 8.14 -2.35 -5.54
N ILE A 165 7.74 -3.61 -5.69
CA ILE A 165 8.36 -4.75 -5.00
C ILE A 165 9.84 -4.88 -5.38
N ARG A 166 10.20 -4.65 -6.65
CA ARG A 166 11.58 -4.74 -7.11
C ARG A 166 12.50 -3.66 -6.59
N HIS A 167 11.99 -2.45 -6.40
CA HIS A 167 12.79 -1.27 -6.07
C HIS A 167 12.65 -0.84 -4.61
N SER A 168 11.66 -1.35 -3.90
CA SER A 168 11.53 -1.10 -2.46
C SER A 168 12.68 -1.77 -1.69
N LEU A 169 13.19 -1.05 -0.71
CA LEU A 169 14.16 -1.57 0.27
C LEU A 169 13.48 -2.07 1.56
N VAL A 170 12.15 -2.00 1.62
CA VAL A 170 11.33 -2.45 2.75
C VAL A 170 10.19 -3.33 2.24
N PRO A 171 9.57 -4.15 3.10
CA PRO A 171 8.40 -4.94 2.75
C PRO A 171 7.32 -4.12 2.05
N VAL A 172 6.64 -4.73 1.07
CA VAL A 172 5.53 -4.13 0.33
C VAL A 172 4.27 -4.92 0.60
N MET A 173 3.28 -4.28 1.23
CA MET A 173 1.96 -4.83 1.42
C MET A 173 1.06 -4.44 0.26
N LEU A 174 0.32 -5.41 -0.25
CA LEU A 174 -0.71 -5.21 -1.26
C LEU A 174 -2.08 -5.55 -0.67
N ILE A 175 -3.02 -4.63 -0.85
CA ILE A 175 -4.41 -4.79 -0.41
C ILE A 175 -5.25 -5.01 -1.65
N ASN A 176 -5.93 -6.14 -1.71
CA ASN A 176 -6.83 -6.45 -2.82
C ASN A 176 -8.11 -5.60 -2.72
N PRO A 177 -8.50 -4.82 -3.75
CA PRO A 177 -9.64 -3.91 -3.70
C PRO A 177 -11.00 -4.58 -3.94
N ARG A 178 -11.19 -5.84 -3.59
CA ARG A 178 -12.47 -6.56 -3.79
C ARG A 178 -13.43 -6.28 -2.63
N GLU A 179 -14.64 -5.82 -2.92
CA GLU A 179 -15.66 -5.42 -1.94
C GLU A 179 -16.08 -6.54 -0.96
N ASP A 180 -16.00 -7.80 -1.39
CA ASP A 180 -16.36 -8.97 -0.60
C ASP A 180 -15.33 -9.38 0.44
N LEU A 181 -14.25 -8.59 0.63
CA LEU A 181 -13.11 -8.93 1.48
C LEU A 181 -13.06 -8.22 2.82
N PHE A 182 -13.88 -7.22 3.04
CA PHE A 182 -13.74 -6.30 4.17
C PHE A 182 -14.78 -6.49 5.27
N SER A 183 -15.09 -7.74 5.61
CA SER A 183 -15.76 -8.06 6.87
C SER A 183 -14.78 -8.29 8.03
N LEU A 184 -13.65 -7.58 8.01
CA LEU A 184 -12.61 -7.74 9.05
C LEU A 184 -12.82 -6.87 10.30
N CYS A 185 -13.99 -6.26 10.45
CA CYS A 185 -14.30 -5.42 11.61
C CYS A 185 -15.65 -5.79 12.19
N ASP A 186 -15.71 -6.89 12.92
CA ASP A 186 -16.62 -7.08 14.04
C ASP A 186 -15.84 -7.09 15.36
#